data_0bce65d2eb03e99199b574a404e5509b
#
_entry.id   0bce65d2eb03e99199b574a404e5509b
#
_cell.length_a   1.000
_cell.length_b   1.000
_cell.length_c   1.000
_cell.angle_alpha   90.00
_cell.angle_beta   90.00
_cell.angle_gamma   90.00
#
_symmetry.space_group_name_H-M   'P 1'
#
loop_
_entity.id
_entity.type
_entity.pdbx_description
1 polymer ?
#
loop_
_entity_poly.entity_id
_entity_poly.type
_entity_poly.pdbx_seq_one_letter_code
_entity_poly.pdbx_strand_id
1 'polypeptide(L)'
;MSRKRLFSFLACLTSLCQPAWADTIYRWTGTDGSVRVTRSQPGLGVAYEKFDVPDPIKWLNAPDMPAEVATAAGSTAQNFFKASSKSVYGLAGRLQDDSGHSRGVVFGSAVAVTSKLAITNCHVLEDAGEDIYLGAGASDEVEQAKLVGANYEADRCVISVSRMELHPVPGIRRFEALEVGETVYAIGNPLKLDRTLSEGLLSGKREAGERRYLQTTAPISPGSSGGGLFDARGNLLGITSFTLKGAQSLNFAIPAEDYWK
;
A
#
# COMPACT_ATOMS: atom_id res chain seq x y z
N MET A 1 -26.82 -47.41 44.28
CA MET A 1 -27.06 -45.93 44.30
C MET A 1 -25.72 -45.25 44.15
N SER A 2 -25.38 -44.79 42.94
CA SER A 2 -24.08 -44.21 42.60
C SER A 2 -24.24 -42.73 42.37
N ARG A 3 -23.55 -41.89 43.13
CA ARG A 3 -23.52 -40.46 43.00
C ARG A 3 -22.46 -40.10 41.96
N LYS A 4 -22.89 -39.67 40.78
CA LYS A 4 -22.01 -39.05 39.78
C LYS A 4 -21.65 -37.63 40.22
N ARG A 5 -20.37 -37.36 40.45
CA ARG A 5 -19.82 -36.02 40.67
C ARG A 5 -19.67 -35.33 39.33
N LEU A 6 -20.38 -34.22 39.18
CA LEU A 6 -20.26 -33.29 38.05
C LEU A 6 -19.03 -32.42 38.27
N PHE A 7 -17.97 -32.61 37.50
CA PHE A 7 -16.84 -31.68 37.47
C PHE A 7 -17.17 -30.53 36.48
N SER A 8 -17.44 -29.38 37.06
CA SER A 8 -17.60 -28.14 36.31
C SER A 8 -16.20 -27.62 35.96
N PHE A 9 -15.80 -27.74 34.69
CA PHE A 9 -14.60 -27.04 34.16
C PHE A 9 -14.98 -25.61 33.91
N LEU A 10 -14.61 -24.73 34.83
CA LEU A 10 -14.58 -23.26 34.59
C LEU A 10 -13.34 -22.93 33.78
N ALA A 11 -13.48 -22.93 32.46
CA ALA A 11 -12.44 -22.42 31.59
C ALA A 11 -12.38 -20.90 31.75
N CYS A 12 -11.37 -20.45 32.49
CA CYS A 12 -11.01 -19.04 32.60
C CYS A 12 -10.43 -18.60 31.24
N LEU A 13 -11.26 -18.00 30.39
CA LEU A 13 -10.81 -17.27 29.21
C LEU A 13 -10.15 -15.97 29.67
N THR A 14 -8.86 -16.06 30.01
CA THR A 14 -8.00 -14.89 29.98
C THR A 14 -7.78 -14.51 28.54
N SER A 15 -8.64 -13.63 28.02
CA SER A 15 -8.36 -12.89 26.80
C SER A 15 -7.10 -12.06 27.07
N LEU A 16 -5.96 -12.61 26.67
CA LEU A 16 -4.73 -11.85 26.54
C LEU A 16 -4.99 -10.84 25.44
N CYS A 17 -5.24 -9.60 25.85
CA CYS A 17 -5.16 -8.44 24.99
C CYS A 17 -3.71 -8.40 24.47
N GLN A 18 -3.49 -8.99 23.29
CA GLN A 18 -2.21 -8.87 22.62
C GLN A 18 -2.10 -7.42 22.15
N PRO A 19 -1.02 -6.71 22.47
CA PRO A 19 -0.81 -5.38 21.93
C PRO A 19 -0.77 -5.46 20.41
N ALA A 20 -1.32 -4.45 19.74
CA ALA A 20 -1.22 -4.28 18.30
C ALA A 20 0.26 -4.43 17.91
N TRP A 21 0.58 -5.51 17.20
CA TRP A 21 1.94 -5.88 16.89
C TRP A 21 2.46 -4.94 15.82
N ALA A 22 3.53 -4.19 16.13
CA ALA A 22 4.38 -3.68 15.10
C ALA A 22 4.83 -4.88 14.24
N ASP A 23 4.70 -4.78 12.92
CA ASP A 23 5.11 -5.87 12.03
C ASP A 23 6.59 -6.18 12.29
N THR A 24 6.87 -7.43 12.62
CA THR A 24 8.23 -7.88 12.78
C THR A 24 8.80 -8.22 11.42
N ILE A 25 9.87 -7.55 11.05
CA ILE A 25 10.66 -7.92 9.89
C ILE A 25 12.03 -8.44 10.32
N TYR A 26 12.59 -9.27 9.47
CA TYR A 26 13.89 -9.88 9.65
C TYR A 26 14.82 -9.35 8.57
N ARG A 27 15.96 -8.81 9.01
CA ARG A 27 17.03 -8.34 8.14
C ARG A 27 18.25 -9.20 8.32
N TRP A 28 18.84 -9.69 7.25
CA TRP A 28 20.11 -10.40 7.31
C TRP A 28 20.93 -10.12 6.05
N THR A 29 22.22 -10.41 6.14
CA THR A 29 23.12 -10.33 5.00
C THR A 29 23.27 -11.71 4.39
N GLY A 30 22.96 -11.86 3.10
CA GLY A 30 23.20 -13.08 2.35
C GLY A 30 24.69 -13.39 2.23
N THR A 31 25.02 -14.61 1.83
CA THR A 31 26.41 -15.05 1.62
C THR A 31 27.13 -14.26 0.53
N ASP A 32 26.40 -13.58 -0.31
CA ASP A 32 26.85 -12.71 -1.39
C ASP A 32 27.01 -11.23 -0.96
N GLY A 33 26.78 -10.92 0.33
CA GLY A 33 26.82 -9.57 0.85
C GLY A 33 25.54 -8.75 0.65
N SER A 34 24.49 -9.30 0.00
CA SER A 34 23.21 -8.61 -0.17
C SER A 34 22.46 -8.51 1.16
N VAL A 35 21.84 -7.37 1.40
CA VAL A 35 20.92 -7.18 2.53
C VAL A 35 19.53 -7.61 2.15
N ARG A 36 18.90 -8.41 2.99
CA ARG A 36 17.56 -8.97 2.79
C ARG A 36 16.64 -8.56 3.90
N VAL A 37 15.40 -8.33 3.54
CA VAL A 37 14.33 -7.94 4.48
C VAL A 37 13.08 -8.73 4.14
N THR A 38 12.60 -9.57 5.08
CA THR A 38 11.38 -10.38 4.90
C THR A 38 10.56 -10.42 6.18
N ARG A 39 9.31 -10.86 6.07
CA ARG A 39 8.46 -11.18 7.23
C ARG A 39 8.72 -12.57 7.80
N SER A 40 9.23 -13.46 7.00
CA SER A 40 9.54 -14.82 7.44
C SER A 40 10.92 -14.86 8.09
N GLN A 41 11.01 -15.51 9.24
CA GLN A 41 12.29 -15.75 9.90
C GLN A 41 13.21 -16.53 8.96
N PRO A 42 14.46 -16.08 8.76
CA PRO A 42 15.44 -16.83 7.99
C PRO A 42 15.65 -18.24 8.54
N GLY A 43 16.08 -19.17 7.68
CA GLY A 43 16.34 -20.56 8.06
C GLY A 43 17.39 -20.71 9.18
N LEU A 44 17.42 -21.91 9.77
CA LEU A 44 18.36 -22.23 10.84
C LEU A 44 19.81 -21.96 10.41
N GLY A 45 20.54 -21.24 11.25
CA GLY A 45 21.97 -20.94 11.04
C GLY A 45 22.26 -19.61 10.35
N VAL A 46 21.26 -18.87 9.95
CA VAL A 46 21.43 -17.52 9.39
C VAL A 46 21.38 -16.49 10.55
N ALA A 47 22.44 -15.70 10.69
CA ALA A 47 22.43 -14.58 11.63
C ALA A 47 21.53 -13.47 11.04
N TYR A 48 20.58 -12.99 11.83
CA TYR A 48 19.63 -11.95 11.40
C TYR A 48 19.44 -10.91 12.50
N GLU A 49 19.07 -9.72 12.06
CA GLU A 49 18.53 -8.68 12.93
C GLU A 49 17.00 -8.72 12.83
N LYS A 50 16.37 -8.70 14.00
CA LYS A 50 14.93 -8.57 14.12
C LYS A 50 14.63 -7.13 14.49
N PHE A 51 13.76 -6.46 13.75
CA PHE A 51 13.30 -5.13 14.10
C PHE A 51 11.83 -4.96 13.78
N ASP A 52 11.18 -4.13 14.58
CA ASP A 52 9.82 -3.74 14.38
C ASP A 52 9.80 -2.52 13.48
N VAL A 53 9.13 -2.62 12.34
CA VAL A 53 8.91 -1.45 11.48
C VAL A 53 7.83 -0.60 12.13
N PRO A 54 8.10 0.67 12.39
CA PRO A 54 7.08 1.54 12.95
C PRO A 54 5.85 1.57 12.05
N ASP A 55 4.67 1.60 12.65
CA ASP A 55 3.43 1.81 11.90
C ASP A 55 3.57 3.09 11.06
N PRO A 56 3.15 3.10 9.78
CA PRO A 56 3.17 4.27 8.91
C PRO A 56 2.65 5.56 9.57
N ILE A 57 1.67 5.45 10.43
CA ILE A 57 1.10 6.58 11.20
C ILE A 57 2.15 7.39 11.95
N LYS A 58 3.16 6.73 12.54
CA LYS A 58 4.22 7.43 13.29
C LYS A 58 5.14 8.25 12.39
N TRP A 59 5.18 7.93 11.09
CA TRP A 59 6.03 8.59 10.10
C TRP A 59 5.33 9.72 9.38
N LEU A 60 4.03 9.57 9.12
CA LEU A 60 3.27 10.54 8.34
C LEU A 60 2.69 11.66 9.18
N ASN A 61 2.72 11.58 10.51
CA ASN A 61 2.10 12.55 11.45
C ASN A 61 0.66 12.90 11.06
N ALA A 62 -0.31 12.33 11.74
CA ALA A 62 -1.75 12.49 11.45
C ALA A 62 -2.23 13.93 11.19
N PRO A 63 -1.62 15.00 11.77
CA PRO A 63 -1.96 16.38 11.45
C PRO A 63 -1.68 16.80 10.00
N ASP A 64 -0.75 16.12 9.33
CA ASP A 64 -0.25 16.50 8.00
C ASP A 64 -0.98 15.80 6.85
N MET A 65 -2.06 15.06 7.13
CA MET A 65 -2.89 14.51 6.07
C MET A 65 -3.46 15.66 5.22
N PRO A 66 -3.21 15.70 3.90
CA PRO A 66 -3.72 16.75 3.03
C PRO A 66 -5.23 16.91 3.15
N ALA A 67 -5.70 18.12 3.37
CA ALA A 67 -7.13 18.41 3.42
C ALA A 67 -7.78 18.16 2.05
N GLU A 68 -9.06 17.78 2.05
CA GLU A 68 -9.84 17.67 0.82
C GLU A 68 -9.88 19.01 0.09
N VAL A 69 -9.65 18.99 -1.23
CA VAL A 69 -9.80 20.20 -2.08
C VAL A 69 -11.09 20.15 -2.88
N ALA A 70 -11.80 21.27 -2.84
CA ALA A 70 -12.97 21.50 -3.66
C ALA A 70 -12.54 22.22 -4.96
N THR A 71 -12.03 21.47 -5.96
CA THR A 71 -11.80 22.04 -7.28
C THR A 71 -13.12 22.19 -8.03
N ALA A 72 -13.18 23.17 -8.96
CA ALA A 72 -14.37 23.42 -9.74
C ALA A 72 -14.81 22.17 -10.52
N ALA A 73 -16.11 21.87 -10.47
CA ALA A 73 -16.72 20.84 -11.31
C ALA A 73 -16.50 21.20 -12.77
N GLY A 74 -15.99 20.25 -13.58
CA GLY A 74 -15.91 20.42 -15.03
C GLY A 74 -14.53 20.15 -15.66
N SER A 75 -13.57 19.52 -14.96
CA SER A 75 -12.37 19.04 -15.65
C SER A 75 -12.72 17.82 -16.51
N THR A 76 -12.33 17.83 -17.77
CA THR A 76 -12.39 16.62 -18.61
C THR A 76 -11.48 15.53 -18.02
N ALA A 77 -11.77 14.24 -18.30
CA ALA A 77 -10.89 13.13 -17.89
C ALA A 77 -9.42 13.36 -18.33
N GLN A 78 -9.22 14.04 -19.47
CA GLN A 78 -7.89 14.40 -19.95
C GLN A 78 -7.19 15.42 -19.03
N ASN A 79 -7.88 16.46 -18.61
CA ASN A 79 -7.31 17.47 -17.70
C ASN A 79 -7.06 16.89 -16.31
N PHE A 80 -7.99 16.07 -15.84
CA PHE A 80 -7.87 15.31 -14.61
C PHE A 80 -6.60 14.44 -14.66
N PHE A 81 -6.44 13.62 -15.71
CA PHE A 81 -5.26 12.75 -15.86
C PHE A 81 -3.97 13.55 -15.89
N LYS A 82 -3.91 14.64 -16.65
CA LYS A 82 -2.72 15.50 -16.74
C LYS A 82 -2.32 16.08 -15.38
N ALA A 83 -3.26 16.38 -14.52
CA ALA A 83 -3.01 16.89 -13.17
C ALA A 83 -2.63 15.78 -12.20
N SER A 84 -3.48 14.75 -12.05
CA SER A 84 -3.38 13.74 -11.01
C SER A 84 -2.29 12.69 -11.27
N SER A 85 -1.98 12.41 -12.56
CA SER A 85 -0.92 11.45 -12.89
C SER A 85 0.47 11.87 -12.42
N LYS A 86 0.71 13.16 -12.17
CA LYS A 86 1.99 13.66 -11.66
C LYS A 86 2.30 13.14 -10.26
N SER A 87 1.28 12.82 -9.48
CA SER A 87 1.43 12.28 -8.12
C SER A 87 1.60 10.76 -8.10
N VAL A 88 1.48 10.07 -9.25
CA VAL A 88 1.59 8.61 -9.34
C VAL A 88 2.91 8.23 -10.01
N TYR A 89 3.67 7.36 -9.35
CA TYR A 89 5.01 6.94 -9.73
C TYR A 89 5.03 5.44 -10.00
N GLY A 90 5.89 5.03 -10.93
CA GLY A 90 6.23 3.62 -11.13
C GLY A 90 7.12 3.14 -10.00
N LEU A 91 6.85 1.94 -9.50
CA LEU A 91 7.60 1.29 -8.45
C LEU A 91 8.18 -0.01 -8.99
N ALA A 92 9.45 -0.24 -8.76
CA ALA A 92 10.14 -1.48 -9.09
C ALA A 92 10.89 -2.01 -7.87
N GLY A 93 10.79 -3.31 -7.63
CA GLY A 93 11.57 -4.01 -6.62
C GLY A 93 12.35 -5.15 -7.25
N ARG A 94 13.65 -5.26 -6.98
CA ARG A 94 14.44 -6.39 -7.45
C ARG A 94 14.31 -7.54 -6.47
N LEU A 95 13.75 -8.65 -6.95
CA LEU A 95 13.64 -9.87 -6.18
C LEU A 95 14.99 -10.62 -6.19
N GLN A 96 15.40 -11.09 -5.01
CA GLN A 96 16.64 -11.89 -4.86
C GLN A 96 16.30 -13.22 -4.20
N ASP A 97 17.02 -14.27 -4.58
CA ASP A 97 16.97 -15.55 -3.87
C ASP A 97 17.89 -15.54 -2.63
N ASP A 98 17.89 -16.65 -1.89
CA ASP A 98 18.71 -16.81 -0.68
C ASP A 98 20.22 -16.73 -0.93
N SER A 99 20.66 -16.76 -2.19
CA SER A 99 22.05 -16.63 -2.61
C SER A 99 22.36 -15.24 -3.18
N GLY A 100 21.37 -14.31 -3.22
CA GLY A 100 21.51 -12.96 -3.78
C GLY A 100 21.38 -12.87 -5.30
N HIS A 101 21.09 -13.99 -5.96
CA HIS A 101 20.85 -13.95 -7.39
C HIS A 101 19.48 -13.31 -7.69
N SER A 102 19.46 -12.47 -8.72
CA SER A 102 18.19 -11.85 -9.15
C SER A 102 17.22 -12.92 -9.63
N ARG A 103 16.08 -13.02 -8.96
CA ARG A 103 14.93 -13.87 -9.37
C ARG A 103 13.96 -13.15 -10.29
N GLY A 104 14.16 -11.85 -10.48
CA GLY A 104 13.30 -11.03 -11.31
C GLY A 104 13.10 -9.64 -10.74
N VAL A 105 12.12 -8.95 -11.32
CA VAL A 105 11.71 -7.61 -10.88
C VAL A 105 10.20 -7.62 -10.75
N VAL A 106 9.72 -7.19 -9.61
CA VAL A 106 8.30 -6.87 -9.38
C VAL A 106 8.04 -5.42 -9.75
N PHE A 107 6.86 -5.16 -10.26
CA PHE A 107 6.43 -3.83 -10.65
C PHE A 107 5.12 -3.47 -9.95
N GLY A 108 5.00 -2.22 -9.58
CA GLY A 108 3.83 -1.65 -8.98
C GLY A 108 3.79 -0.14 -9.17
N SER A 109 3.04 0.49 -8.33
CA SER A 109 2.86 1.94 -8.31
C SER A 109 3.03 2.48 -6.90
N ALA A 110 3.23 3.78 -6.78
CA ALA A 110 3.20 4.51 -5.52
C ALA A 110 2.59 5.89 -5.73
N VAL A 111 1.98 6.45 -4.70
CA VAL A 111 1.36 7.78 -4.73
C VAL A 111 2.09 8.71 -3.77
N ALA A 112 2.57 9.83 -4.28
CA ALA A 112 3.23 10.85 -3.47
C ALA A 112 2.24 11.55 -2.55
N VAL A 113 2.58 11.63 -1.26
CA VAL A 113 1.80 12.33 -0.23
C VAL A 113 2.53 13.54 0.35
N THR A 114 3.85 13.57 0.20
CA THR A 114 4.68 14.75 0.40
C THR A 114 5.72 14.85 -0.73
N SER A 115 6.53 15.87 -0.73
CA SER A 115 7.62 16.00 -1.72
C SER A 115 8.71 14.93 -1.57
N LYS A 116 8.72 14.17 -0.49
CA LYS A 116 9.74 13.13 -0.20
C LYS A 116 9.16 11.78 0.18
N LEU A 117 7.85 11.67 0.41
CA LEU A 117 7.20 10.44 0.82
C LEU A 117 6.14 10.00 -0.18
N ALA A 118 6.11 8.71 -0.45
CA ALA A 118 5.04 8.07 -1.21
C ALA A 118 4.50 6.86 -0.47
N ILE A 119 3.22 6.56 -0.68
CA ILE A 119 2.52 5.42 -0.11
C ILE A 119 2.25 4.37 -1.20
N THR A 120 2.31 3.11 -0.81
CA THR A 120 2.11 1.96 -1.69
C THR A 120 1.59 0.75 -0.91
N ASN A 121 1.33 -0.36 -1.58
CA ASN A 121 1.06 -1.63 -0.91
C ASN A 121 2.34 -2.34 -0.51
N CYS A 122 2.34 -3.00 0.63
CA CYS A 122 3.50 -3.76 1.10
C CYS A 122 3.77 -5.00 0.24
N HIS A 123 2.73 -5.68 -0.29
CA HIS A 123 2.91 -6.84 -1.14
C HIS A 123 3.69 -6.55 -2.44
N VAL A 124 3.73 -5.28 -2.89
CA VAL A 124 4.57 -4.85 -4.04
C VAL A 124 6.06 -4.86 -3.67
N LEU A 125 6.37 -4.71 -2.38
CA LEU A 125 7.74 -4.64 -1.87
C LEU A 125 8.20 -5.96 -1.24
N GLU A 126 7.32 -6.95 -1.16
CA GLU A 126 7.63 -8.26 -0.59
C GLU A 126 8.80 -8.88 -1.38
N ASP A 127 9.81 -9.35 -0.66
CA ASP A 127 11.04 -9.91 -1.20
C ASP A 127 11.94 -8.94 -2.00
N ALA A 128 11.62 -7.65 -2.09
CA ALA A 128 12.47 -6.68 -2.78
C ALA A 128 13.68 -6.20 -1.94
N GLY A 129 13.67 -6.45 -0.63
CA GLY A 129 14.74 -6.00 0.28
C GLY A 129 14.92 -4.48 0.25
N GLU A 130 16.17 -4.03 0.07
CA GLU A 130 16.51 -2.60 -0.07
C GLU A 130 16.55 -2.14 -1.54
N ASP A 131 16.36 -3.05 -2.49
CA ASP A 131 16.42 -2.77 -3.93
C ASP A 131 15.07 -2.27 -4.47
N ILE A 132 14.60 -1.16 -3.91
CA ILE A 132 13.35 -0.50 -4.28
C ILE A 132 13.68 0.75 -5.07
N TYR A 133 13.02 0.93 -6.22
CA TYR A 133 13.24 2.06 -7.12
C TYR A 133 11.93 2.73 -7.47
N LEU A 134 11.91 4.05 -7.39
CA LEU A 134 10.78 4.89 -7.78
C LEU A 134 11.12 5.67 -9.04
N GLY A 135 10.23 5.66 -10.02
CA GLY A 135 10.42 6.33 -11.31
C GLY A 135 9.27 7.28 -11.67
N ALA A 136 9.60 8.41 -12.29
CA ALA A 136 8.64 9.44 -12.66
C ALA A 136 8.03 9.20 -14.07
N GLY A 137 7.49 8.01 -14.33
CA GLY A 137 6.86 7.65 -15.61
C GLY A 137 7.90 7.41 -16.72
N ALA A 138 7.64 7.90 -17.94
CA ALA A 138 8.53 7.75 -19.10
C ALA A 138 9.81 8.58 -18.99
N SER A 139 10.01 9.36 -17.93
CA SER A 139 11.27 10.04 -17.69
C SER A 139 12.33 9.03 -17.24
N ASP A 140 13.57 9.27 -17.63
CA ASP A 140 14.73 8.46 -17.18
C ASP A 140 15.09 8.72 -15.70
N GLU A 141 14.29 9.55 -14.99
CA GLU A 141 14.52 9.86 -13.59
C GLU A 141 14.01 8.73 -12.70
N VAL A 142 14.94 7.96 -12.20
CA VAL A 142 14.71 6.85 -11.27
C VAL A 142 15.60 7.05 -10.05
N GLU A 143 15.04 6.87 -8.86
CA GLU A 143 15.78 6.94 -7.62
C GLU A 143 15.52 5.70 -6.77
N GLN A 144 16.57 5.25 -6.07
CA GLN A 144 16.42 4.22 -5.04
C GLN A 144 15.62 4.81 -3.87
N ALA A 145 14.51 4.17 -3.56
CA ALA A 145 13.66 4.53 -2.43
C ALA A 145 13.99 3.69 -1.20
N LYS A 146 13.66 4.21 -0.02
CA LYS A 146 13.82 3.49 1.24
C LYS A 146 12.45 3.23 1.86
N LEU A 147 12.24 2.01 2.33
CA LEU A 147 11.09 1.69 3.17
C LEU A 147 11.25 2.40 4.52
N VAL A 148 10.31 3.27 4.89
CA VAL A 148 10.35 4.06 6.12
C VAL A 148 9.19 3.77 7.07
N GLY A 149 8.19 3.04 6.61
CA GLY A 149 7.09 2.55 7.43
C GLY A 149 6.38 1.39 6.74
N ALA A 150 5.93 0.40 7.50
CA ALA A 150 5.19 -0.74 6.98
C ALA A 150 4.20 -1.29 8.00
N ASN A 151 3.02 -1.60 7.51
CA ASN A 151 2.05 -2.46 8.16
C ASN A 151 1.69 -3.55 7.14
N TYR A 152 2.39 -4.66 7.20
CA TYR A 152 2.22 -5.78 6.25
C TYR A 152 0.87 -6.45 6.39
N GLU A 153 0.32 -6.50 7.60
CA GLU A 153 -0.99 -7.07 7.83
C GLU A 153 -2.09 -6.26 7.14
N ALA A 154 -2.00 -4.94 7.22
CA ALA A 154 -2.93 -4.03 6.55
C ALA A 154 -2.52 -3.69 5.11
N ASP A 155 -1.40 -4.24 4.62
CA ASP A 155 -0.84 -4.01 3.27
C ASP A 155 -0.55 -2.52 2.99
N ARG A 156 -0.02 -1.79 3.99
CA ARG A 156 0.28 -0.36 3.92
C ARG A 156 1.77 -0.10 4.12
N CYS A 157 2.43 0.38 3.09
CA CYS A 157 3.85 0.74 3.11
C CYS A 157 4.08 2.20 2.74
N VAL A 158 5.09 2.80 3.37
CA VAL A 158 5.55 4.16 3.09
C VAL A 158 7.01 4.10 2.68
N ILE A 159 7.33 4.74 1.58
CA ILE A 159 8.69 4.83 1.05
C ILE A 159 9.12 6.29 0.98
N SER A 160 10.41 6.52 1.09
CA SER A 160 11.02 7.85 0.97
C SER A 160 12.04 7.91 -0.15
N VAL A 161 12.17 9.09 -0.75
CA VAL A 161 13.25 9.45 -1.68
C VAL A 161 14.07 10.59 -1.09
N SER A 162 15.33 10.70 -1.50
CA SER A 162 16.25 11.71 -0.96
C SER A 162 16.49 12.86 -1.93
N ARG A 163 16.67 12.58 -3.21
CA ARG A 163 17.02 13.57 -4.25
C ARG A 163 15.81 14.02 -5.05
N MET A 164 15.03 13.07 -5.59
CA MET A 164 13.84 13.36 -6.38
C MET A 164 12.84 14.21 -5.60
N GLU A 165 12.25 15.19 -6.25
CA GLU A 165 11.15 15.97 -5.69
C GLU A 165 9.83 15.44 -6.21
N LEU A 166 9.06 14.83 -5.32
CA LEU A 166 7.77 14.24 -5.67
C LEU A 166 6.68 15.31 -5.74
N HIS A 167 5.66 15.08 -6.57
CA HIS A 167 4.46 15.92 -6.66
C HIS A 167 3.36 15.32 -5.78
N PRO A 168 3.11 15.83 -4.58
CA PRO A 168 2.10 15.26 -3.69
C PRO A 168 0.69 15.42 -4.25
N VAL A 169 -0.22 14.54 -3.83
CA VAL A 169 -1.65 14.70 -4.09
C VAL A 169 -2.16 16.00 -3.47
N PRO A 170 -3.09 16.71 -4.12
CA PRO A 170 -3.60 17.98 -3.63
C PRO A 170 -4.48 17.83 -2.39
N GLY A 171 -5.12 16.67 -2.20
CA GLY A 171 -5.99 16.40 -1.08
C GLY A 171 -6.32 14.92 -0.92
N ILE A 172 -6.85 14.57 0.26
CA ILE A 172 -7.32 13.22 0.60
C ILE A 172 -8.72 13.32 1.17
N ARG A 173 -9.62 12.45 0.70
CA ARG A 173 -10.97 12.35 1.27
C ARG A 173 -11.05 11.21 2.28
N ARG A 174 -11.78 11.48 3.36
CA ARG A 174 -12.02 10.50 4.42
C ARG A 174 -13.00 9.44 3.96
N PHE A 175 -12.81 8.20 4.40
CA PHE A 175 -13.66 7.06 4.08
C PHE A 175 -15.14 7.32 4.38
N GLU A 176 -15.43 7.97 5.49
CA GLU A 176 -16.82 8.27 5.90
C GLU A 176 -17.52 9.23 4.94
N ALA A 177 -16.77 10.16 4.34
CA ALA A 177 -17.29 11.16 3.40
C ALA A 177 -17.51 10.63 1.97
N LEU A 178 -17.14 9.37 1.70
CA LEU A 178 -17.30 8.76 0.39
C LEU A 178 -18.69 8.15 0.24
N GLU A 179 -19.32 8.36 -0.92
CA GLU A 179 -20.64 7.84 -1.24
C GLU A 179 -20.58 6.82 -2.37
N VAL A 180 -21.30 5.71 -2.22
CA VAL A 180 -21.44 4.70 -3.28
C VAL A 180 -22.19 5.32 -4.46
N GLY A 181 -21.66 5.10 -5.67
CA GLY A 181 -22.18 5.70 -6.91
C GLY A 181 -21.35 6.88 -7.42
N GLU A 182 -20.40 7.40 -6.64
CA GLU A 182 -19.48 8.42 -7.12
C GLU A 182 -18.61 7.90 -8.26
N THR A 183 -18.36 8.74 -9.27
CA THR A 183 -17.37 8.46 -10.31
C THR A 183 -15.97 8.52 -9.71
N VAL A 184 -15.17 7.49 -9.97
CA VAL A 184 -13.80 7.38 -9.51
C VAL A 184 -12.85 7.03 -10.65
N TYR A 185 -11.60 7.43 -10.50
CA TYR A 185 -10.54 7.24 -11.47
C TYR A 185 -9.38 6.50 -10.81
N ALA A 186 -8.95 5.39 -11.41
CA ALA A 186 -7.73 4.70 -10.97
C ALA A 186 -6.56 5.08 -11.89
N ILE A 187 -5.43 5.44 -11.29
CA ILE A 187 -4.18 5.73 -12.01
C ILE A 187 -3.07 4.86 -11.41
N GLY A 188 -2.39 4.11 -12.27
CA GLY A 188 -1.26 3.27 -11.90
C GLY A 188 -0.34 3.02 -13.09
N ASN A 189 0.69 2.19 -12.89
CA ASN A 189 1.66 1.78 -13.91
C ASN A 189 1.52 0.27 -14.23
N PRO A 190 0.41 -0.18 -14.84
CA PRO A 190 0.23 -1.59 -15.15
C PRO A 190 1.27 -2.06 -16.16
N LEU A 191 1.86 -3.25 -15.93
CA LEU A 191 2.72 -3.95 -16.89
C LEU A 191 3.87 -3.12 -17.46
N LYS A 192 4.43 -2.18 -16.70
CA LYS A 192 5.46 -1.21 -17.17
C LYS A 192 4.96 -0.22 -18.22
N LEU A 193 3.67 -0.18 -18.48
CA LEU A 193 3.08 0.88 -19.30
C LEU A 193 3.15 2.17 -18.49
N ASP A 194 3.43 3.27 -19.16
CA ASP A 194 3.35 4.58 -18.51
C ASP A 194 1.92 4.80 -17.98
N ARG A 195 1.81 5.64 -16.97
CA ARG A 195 0.59 5.91 -16.20
C ARG A 195 -0.71 5.67 -16.98
N THR A 196 -1.47 4.69 -16.57
CA THR A 196 -2.73 4.30 -17.21
C THR A 196 -3.88 4.80 -16.37
N LEU A 197 -4.86 5.44 -17.03
CA LEU A 197 -6.11 5.88 -16.44
C LEU A 197 -7.22 4.87 -16.71
N SER A 198 -7.98 4.54 -15.69
CA SER A 198 -9.26 3.86 -15.82
C SER A 198 -10.34 4.58 -15.02
N GLU A 199 -11.58 4.57 -15.54
CA GLU A 199 -12.75 5.19 -14.93
C GLU A 199 -13.75 4.12 -14.49
N GLY A 200 -14.45 4.40 -13.41
CA GLY A 200 -15.52 3.56 -12.88
C GLY A 200 -16.28 4.25 -11.76
N LEU A 201 -17.00 3.46 -10.98
CA LEU A 201 -17.76 3.92 -9.83
C LEU A 201 -17.16 3.38 -8.54
N LEU A 202 -17.29 4.13 -7.45
CA LEU A 202 -17.22 3.57 -6.12
C LEU A 202 -18.45 2.68 -5.92
N SER A 203 -18.28 1.37 -6.00
CA SER A 203 -19.38 0.41 -5.98
C SER A 203 -19.68 -0.16 -4.59
N GLY A 204 -18.86 0.15 -3.62
CA GLY A 204 -19.09 -0.26 -2.23
C GLY A 204 -18.01 0.19 -1.27
N LYS A 205 -18.40 0.26 -0.01
CA LYS A 205 -17.50 0.40 1.16
C LYS A 205 -17.57 -0.92 1.91
N ARG A 206 -16.43 -1.51 2.23
CA ARG A 206 -16.36 -2.82 2.88
C ARG A 206 -15.52 -2.73 4.14
N GLU A 207 -15.96 -3.44 5.17
CA GLU A 207 -15.25 -3.59 6.42
C GLU A 207 -15.10 -5.09 6.73
N ALA A 208 -13.89 -5.49 7.07
CA ALA A 208 -13.54 -6.87 7.43
C ALA A 208 -12.63 -6.83 8.67
N GLY A 209 -13.24 -6.89 9.85
CA GLY A 209 -12.57 -6.62 11.12
C GLY A 209 -12.09 -5.16 11.16
N GLU A 210 -10.81 -4.96 11.41
CA GLU A 210 -10.20 -3.61 11.44
C GLU A 210 -9.80 -3.09 10.05
N ARG A 211 -9.94 -3.92 9.01
CA ARG A 211 -9.59 -3.54 7.64
C ARG A 211 -10.78 -2.95 6.90
N ARG A 212 -10.51 -1.88 6.17
CA ARG A 212 -11.50 -1.22 5.32
C ARG A 212 -11.05 -1.25 3.88
N TYR A 213 -12.02 -1.36 2.98
CA TYR A 213 -11.76 -1.37 1.54
C TYR A 213 -12.79 -0.54 0.78
N LEU A 214 -12.32 0.15 -0.23
CA LEU A 214 -13.15 0.77 -1.25
C LEU A 214 -13.29 -0.22 -2.40
N GLN A 215 -14.51 -0.63 -2.72
CA GLN A 215 -14.80 -1.45 -3.88
C GLN A 215 -15.09 -0.55 -5.08
N THR A 216 -14.48 -0.82 -6.22
CA THR A 216 -14.68 -0.02 -7.43
C THR A 216 -14.88 -0.89 -8.68
N THR A 217 -15.61 -0.36 -9.65
CA THR A 217 -15.71 -0.94 -10.99
C THR A 217 -14.60 -0.46 -11.91
N ALA A 218 -13.82 0.56 -11.54
CA ALA A 218 -12.67 1.02 -12.32
C ALA A 218 -11.68 -0.14 -12.53
N PRO A 219 -11.38 -0.53 -13.77
CA PRO A 219 -10.45 -1.62 -14.05
C PRO A 219 -9.06 -1.36 -13.47
N ILE A 220 -8.51 -2.36 -12.79
CA ILE A 220 -7.10 -2.39 -12.37
C ILE A 220 -6.46 -3.70 -12.85
N SER A 221 -5.15 -3.67 -13.06
CA SER A 221 -4.38 -4.78 -13.61
C SER A 221 -3.07 -4.96 -12.83
N PRO A 222 -2.38 -6.09 -12.96
CA PRO A 222 -1.06 -6.28 -12.35
C PRO A 222 -0.13 -5.10 -12.65
N GLY A 223 0.49 -4.54 -11.60
CA GLY A 223 1.29 -3.30 -11.65
C GLY A 223 0.51 -2.03 -11.29
N SER A 224 -0.84 -2.07 -11.28
CA SER A 224 -1.65 -0.98 -10.72
C SER A 224 -1.64 -0.95 -9.19
N SER A 225 -1.26 -2.07 -8.52
CA SER A 225 -1.13 -2.14 -7.06
C SER A 225 -0.20 -1.03 -6.56
N GLY A 226 -0.62 -0.31 -5.53
CA GLY A 226 0.06 0.89 -5.03
C GLY A 226 -0.32 2.19 -5.76
N GLY A 227 -1.09 2.11 -6.85
CA GLY A 227 -1.62 3.27 -7.55
C GLY A 227 -2.75 3.96 -6.80
N GLY A 228 -3.17 5.14 -7.29
CA GLY A 228 -4.20 5.94 -6.64
C GLY A 228 -5.59 5.69 -7.22
N LEU A 229 -6.58 5.63 -6.34
CA LEU A 229 -7.99 5.80 -6.66
C LEU A 229 -8.40 7.22 -6.28
N PHE A 230 -8.93 7.98 -7.22
CA PHE A 230 -9.20 9.42 -7.07
C PHE A 230 -10.67 9.74 -7.34
N ASP A 231 -11.17 10.84 -6.76
CA ASP A 231 -12.41 11.46 -7.21
C ASP A 231 -12.17 12.37 -8.44
N ALA A 232 -13.25 12.89 -9.03
CA ALA A 232 -13.18 13.79 -10.19
C ALA A 232 -12.49 15.15 -9.90
N ARG A 233 -12.22 15.47 -8.64
CA ARG A 233 -11.53 16.68 -8.20
C ARG A 233 -10.04 16.47 -8.00
N GLY A 234 -9.57 15.23 -8.11
CA GLY A 234 -8.17 14.85 -7.90
C GLY A 234 -7.82 14.52 -6.45
N ASN A 235 -8.78 14.48 -5.54
CA ASN A 235 -8.52 13.98 -4.20
C ASN A 235 -8.25 12.49 -4.23
N LEU A 236 -7.26 12.04 -3.49
CA LEU A 236 -6.96 10.63 -3.29
C LEU A 236 -7.99 10.02 -2.33
N LEU A 237 -8.65 8.95 -2.76
CA LEU A 237 -9.62 8.19 -1.98
C LEU A 237 -8.98 6.96 -1.35
N GLY A 238 -8.12 6.28 -2.12
CA GLY A 238 -7.50 5.03 -1.70
C GLY A 238 -6.32 4.62 -2.58
N ILE A 239 -5.63 3.58 -2.13
CA ILE A 239 -4.54 2.94 -2.86
C ILE A 239 -5.03 1.62 -3.44
N THR A 240 -5.00 1.49 -4.76
CA THR A 240 -5.44 0.28 -5.48
C THR A 240 -4.59 -0.91 -5.06
N SER A 241 -5.22 -2.03 -4.70
CA SER A 241 -4.51 -3.16 -4.09
C SER A 241 -4.76 -4.47 -4.84
N PHE A 242 -6.00 -4.96 -4.92
CA PHE A 242 -6.28 -6.27 -5.50
C PHE A 242 -7.59 -6.34 -6.25
N THR A 243 -7.71 -7.38 -7.09
CA THR A 243 -8.96 -7.77 -7.76
C THR A 243 -9.40 -9.15 -7.25
N LEU A 244 -10.70 -9.37 -7.17
CA LEU A 244 -11.20 -10.70 -6.85
C LEU A 244 -11.13 -11.60 -8.09
N LYS A 245 -10.27 -12.61 -8.05
CA LYS A 245 -10.08 -13.56 -9.17
C LYS A 245 -11.39 -14.25 -9.54
N GLY A 246 -11.70 -14.28 -10.82
CA GLY A 246 -12.91 -14.93 -11.34
C GLY A 246 -14.18 -14.06 -11.26
N ALA A 247 -14.10 -12.85 -10.73
CA ALA A 247 -15.20 -11.88 -10.73
C ALA A 247 -14.88 -10.70 -11.65
N GLN A 248 -15.90 -10.17 -12.29
CA GLN A 248 -15.76 -8.96 -13.12
C GLN A 248 -16.06 -7.72 -12.28
N SER A 249 -15.28 -6.66 -12.48
CA SER A 249 -15.51 -5.33 -11.87
C SER A 249 -15.53 -5.32 -10.34
N LEU A 250 -14.88 -6.30 -9.71
CA LEU A 250 -14.67 -6.33 -8.27
C LEU A 250 -13.19 -6.02 -7.96
N ASN A 251 -12.89 -4.74 -7.94
CA ASN A 251 -11.57 -4.20 -7.67
C ASN A 251 -11.59 -3.47 -6.33
N PHE A 252 -10.47 -3.49 -5.61
CA PHE A 252 -10.41 -3.01 -4.25
C PHE A 252 -9.23 -2.06 -4.05
N ALA A 253 -9.48 -1.02 -3.25
CA ALA A 253 -8.45 -0.10 -2.79
C ALA A 253 -8.51 0.03 -1.27
N ILE A 254 -7.36 0.24 -0.64
CA ILE A 254 -7.24 0.55 0.78
C ILE A 254 -7.50 2.06 0.93
N PRO A 255 -8.39 2.51 1.84
CA PRO A 255 -8.64 3.93 2.04
C PRO A 255 -7.34 4.69 2.31
N ALA A 256 -7.13 5.80 1.62
CA ALA A 256 -5.89 6.56 1.74
C ALA A 256 -5.65 7.06 3.17
N GLU A 257 -6.72 7.52 3.86
CA GLU A 257 -6.61 7.99 5.24
C GLU A 257 -6.11 6.94 6.23
N ASP A 258 -6.21 5.64 5.89
CA ASP A 258 -5.74 4.56 6.78
C ASP A 258 -4.22 4.53 6.91
N TYR A 259 -3.51 5.17 5.98
CA TYR A 259 -2.06 5.37 6.10
C TYR A 259 -1.67 6.38 7.20
N TRP A 260 -2.66 7.08 7.80
CA TRP A 260 -2.49 8.03 8.91
C TRP A 260 -3.09 7.54 10.23
N LYS A 261 -3.51 6.26 10.31
CA LYS A 261 -4.14 5.67 11.51
C LYS A 261 -3.19 4.77 12.30
#